data_79a25451534a725dca2c284c4ce6e0b5
#
_entry.id   79a25451534a725dca2c284c4ce6e0b5
#
_cell.length_a   1.000
_cell.length_b   1.000
_cell.length_c   1.000
_cell.angle_alpha   90.00
_cell.angle_beta   90.00
_cell.angle_gamma   90.00
#
_symmetry.space_group_name_H-M   'P 1'
#
loop_
_entity.id
_entity.type
_entity.pdbx_description
1 polymer ?
#
loop_
_entity_poly.entity_id
_entity_poly.type
_entity_poly.pdbx_seq_one_letter_code
_entity_poly.pdbx_strand_id
1 'polypeptide(L)'
;PVLHLQNPSGIDSKSRRMMLDRLRELHELQLAGNPDAEIESRIAQYEMAFRMQASIPEVTDISGESEQVLKMYGDDVKKPGTFAANCLQARRLAERGVRFIQLYHPGWDQHGGLPGGLRNQCRETDQASAALVKDLKNRGMLDDTLVIWGGEFGRTNYCQGTLQKDNFG
;
A
#
# COMPACT_ATOMS: atom_id res chain seq x y z
N PRO A 1 5.05 -7.33 -2.62
CA PRO A 1 6.45 -7.03 -2.35
C PRO A 1 6.85 -5.76 -3.11
N VAL A 2 7.54 -4.84 -2.44
CA VAL A 2 8.10 -3.68 -3.11
C VAL A 2 9.34 -4.15 -3.88
N LEU A 3 9.35 -3.93 -5.20
CA LEU A 3 10.44 -4.35 -6.06
C LEU A 3 11.62 -3.35 -5.93
N HIS A 4 12.83 -3.85 -6.10
CA HIS A 4 14.05 -3.02 -6.15
C HIS A 4 14.38 -2.21 -4.88
N LEU A 5 14.00 -2.71 -3.70
CA LEU A 5 14.39 -2.10 -2.41
C LEU A 5 15.86 -2.24 -2.09
N GLN A 6 16.51 -3.25 -2.64
CA GLN A 6 17.95 -3.49 -2.40
C GLN A 6 18.80 -2.76 -3.42
N ASN A 7 19.95 -2.30 -2.98
CA ASN A 7 20.97 -1.79 -3.89
C ASN A 7 21.44 -2.91 -4.82
N PRO A 8 21.89 -2.58 -6.03
CA PRO A 8 22.59 -3.54 -6.88
C PRO A 8 23.76 -4.19 -6.15
N SER A 9 24.09 -5.42 -6.53
CA SER A 9 25.24 -6.14 -5.96
C SER A 9 26.51 -5.30 -6.05
N GLY A 10 27.24 -5.19 -4.95
CA GLY A 10 28.48 -4.42 -4.86
C GLY A 10 28.33 -2.91 -4.58
N ILE A 11 27.09 -2.41 -4.46
CA ILE A 11 26.83 -1.01 -4.12
C ILE A 11 26.18 -0.95 -2.74
N ASP A 12 26.88 -0.41 -1.75
CA ASP A 12 26.31 -0.12 -0.44
C ASP A 12 25.55 1.24 -0.43
N SER A 13 24.80 1.47 0.65
CA SER A 13 23.99 2.70 0.79
C SER A 13 24.85 3.98 0.82
N LYS A 14 26.07 3.90 1.34
CA LYS A 14 27.02 5.01 1.39
C LYS A 14 27.50 5.37 -0.02
N SER A 15 27.90 4.36 -0.78
CA SER A 15 28.32 4.53 -2.19
C SER A 15 27.18 5.08 -3.03
N ARG A 16 25.95 4.59 -2.82
CA ARG A 16 24.77 5.09 -3.53
C ARG A 16 24.46 6.53 -3.16
N ARG A 17 24.56 6.92 -1.88
CA ARG A 17 24.39 8.31 -1.46
C ARG A 17 25.43 9.21 -2.15
N MET A 18 26.68 8.80 -2.14
CA MET A 18 27.76 9.55 -2.79
C MET A 18 27.55 9.71 -4.30
N MET A 19 27.04 8.69 -4.98
CA MET A 19 26.68 8.80 -6.40
C MET A 19 25.58 9.85 -6.63
N LEU A 20 24.53 9.87 -5.80
CA LEU A 20 23.46 10.86 -5.92
C LEU A 20 23.95 12.28 -5.63
N ASP A 21 24.81 12.45 -4.65
CA ASP A 21 25.41 13.75 -4.34
C ASP A 21 26.26 14.27 -5.51
N ARG A 22 27.05 13.39 -6.14
CA ARG A 22 27.85 13.74 -7.34
C ARG A 22 26.98 14.06 -8.56
N LEU A 23 25.89 13.32 -8.75
CA LEU A 23 24.93 13.65 -9.82
C LEU A 23 24.30 15.02 -9.62
N ARG A 24 23.97 15.38 -8.37
CA ARG A 24 23.47 16.70 -8.05
C ARG A 24 24.50 17.80 -8.31
N GLU A 25 25.75 17.63 -7.86
CA GLU A 25 26.84 18.56 -8.11
C GLU A 25 27.07 18.78 -9.62
N LEU A 26 27.09 17.70 -10.41
CA LEU A 26 27.22 17.79 -11.87
C LEU A 26 26.06 18.56 -12.50
N HIS A 27 24.84 18.32 -12.02
CA HIS A 27 23.67 19.01 -12.50
C HIS A 27 23.70 20.51 -12.17
N GLU A 28 24.10 20.87 -10.96
CA GLU A 28 24.29 22.28 -10.57
C GLU A 28 25.30 23.01 -11.45
N LEU A 29 26.37 22.32 -11.83
CA LEU A 29 27.35 22.87 -12.79
C LEU A 29 26.76 23.04 -14.20
N GLN A 30 25.88 22.16 -14.63
CA GLN A 30 25.21 22.24 -15.95
C GLN A 30 24.12 23.30 -15.96
N LEU A 31 23.37 23.49 -14.86
CA LEU A 31 22.35 24.53 -14.72
C LEU A 31 22.88 25.95 -14.92
N ALA A 32 24.15 26.20 -14.62
CA ALA A 32 24.79 27.48 -14.88
C ALA A 32 24.86 27.84 -16.39
N GLY A 33 24.61 26.84 -17.27
CA GLY A 33 24.63 27.02 -18.73
C GLY A 33 23.26 26.85 -19.43
N ASN A 34 22.43 25.94 -18.98
CA ASN A 34 21.11 25.69 -19.57
C ASN A 34 20.25 24.82 -18.64
N PRO A 35 19.23 25.37 -17.97
CA PRO A 35 18.38 24.61 -17.05
C PRO A 35 17.53 23.60 -17.81
N ASP A 36 17.67 22.30 -17.47
CA ASP A 36 16.85 21.22 -18.00
C ASP A 36 15.96 20.64 -16.91
N ALA A 37 14.67 20.96 -16.97
CA ALA A 37 13.66 20.54 -16.00
C ALA A 37 13.48 19.00 -15.96
N GLU A 38 13.82 18.29 -17.03
CA GLU A 38 13.75 16.83 -17.06
C GLU A 38 14.85 16.21 -16.18
N ILE A 39 16.05 16.77 -16.19
CA ILE A 39 17.17 16.31 -15.36
C ILE A 39 16.85 16.54 -13.88
N GLU A 40 16.29 17.70 -13.51
CA GLU A 40 15.83 17.97 -12.14
C GLU A 40 14.80 16.95 -11.68
N SER A 41 13.81 16.67 -12.51
CA SER A 41 12.77 15.69 -12.21
C SER A 41 13.34 14.28 -11.98
N ARG A 42 14.33 13.86 -12.78
CA ARG A 42 15.01 12.57 -12.64
C ARG A 42 15.82 12.49 -11.35
N ILE A 43 16.56 13.53 -11.00
CA ILE A 43 17.30 13.57 -9.73
C ILE A 43 16.35 13.49 -8.54
N ALA A 44 15.24 14.23 -8.57
CA ALA A 44 14.21 14.16 -7.53
C ALA A 44 13.61 12.75 -7.41
N GLN A 45 13.39 12.04 -8.52
CA GLN A 45 12.93 10.65 -8.53
C GLN A 45 13.95 9.69 -7.91
N TYR A 46 15.24 9.85 -8.22
CA TYR A 46 16.29 9.02 -7.60
C TYR A 46 16.44 9.29 -6.10
N GLU A 47 16.34 10.54 -5.67
CA GLU A 47 16.33 10.90 -4.26
C GLU A 47 15.13 10.30 -3.53
N MET A 48 13.95 10.37 -4.13
CA MET A 48 12.75 9.74 -3.60
C MET A 48 12.93 8.23 -3.45
N ALA A 49 13.42 7.56 -4.51
CA ALA A 49 13.69 6.13 -4.48
C ALA A 49 14.70 5.74 -3.39
N PHE A 50 15.75 6.53 -3.20
CA PHE A 50 16.74 6.31 -2.14
C PHE A 50 16.11 6.43 -0.74
N ARG A 51 15.31 7.47 -0.50
CA ARG A 51 14.58 7.64 0.78
C ARG A 51 13.60 6.50 1.03
N MET A 52 12.91 6.04 0.00
CA MET A 52 12.01 4.90 0.10
C MET A 52 12.74 3.61 0.51
N GLN A 53 13.93 3.37 -0.02
CA GLN A 53 14.73 2.19 0.36
C GLN A 53 15.08 2.17 1.84
N ALA A 54 15.28 3.31 2.46
CA ALA A 54 15.57 3.41 3.89
C ALA A 54 14.30 3.27 4.76
N SER A 55 13.16 3.82 4.32
CA SER A 55 11.94 3.92 5.12
C SER A 55 11.01 2.70 5.00
N ILE A 56 11.02 1.98 3.87
CA ILE A 56 10.12 0.83 3.67
C ILE A 56 10.37 -0.31 4.67
N PRO A 57 11.60 -0.72 4.99
CA PRO A 57 11.84 -1.75 6.00
C PRO A 57 11.20 -1.41 7.35
N GLU A 58 11.27 -0.16 7.77
CA GLU A 58 10.65 0.30 9.02
C GLU A 58 9.12 0.25 8.99
N VAL A 59 8.50 0.54 7.84
CA VAL A 59 7.04 0.44 7.69
C VAL A 59 6.58 -1.00 7.70
N THR A 60 7.34 -1.89 7.06
CA THR A 60 6.98 -3.31 6.92
C THR A 60 7.29 -4.13 8.15
N ASP A 61 8.20 -3.69 9.00
CA ASP A 61 8.49 -4.34 10.28
C ASP A 61 7.36 -4.09 11.28
N ILE A 62 6.57 -5.11 11.55
CA ILE A 62 5.44 -5.09 12.48
C ILE A 62 5.82 -5.62 13.87
N SER A 63 7.09 -5.92 14.14
CA SER A 63 7.55 -6.49 15.42
C SER A 63 7.27 -5.58 16.62
N GLY A 64 7.18 -4.28 16.40
CA GLY A 64 6.83 -3.29 17.42
C GLY A 64 5.32 -3.12 17.69
N GLU A 65 4.44 -3.81 16.93
CA GLU A 65 3.00 -3.74 17.16
C GLU A 65 2.57 -4.60 18.34
N SER A 66 1.63 -4.08 19.15
CA SER A 66 1.10 -4.84 20.27
C SER A 66 0.26 -6.04 19.79
N GLU A 67 0.25 -7.12 20.56
CA GLU A 67 -0.61 -8.28 20.26
C GLU A 67 -2.10 -7.90 20.20
N GLN A 68 -2.52 -6.88 20.93
CA GLN A 68 -3.90 -6.37 20.87
C GLN A 68 -4.21 -5.77 19.51
N VAL A 69 -3.29 -4.97 18.94
CA VAL A 69 -3.42 -4.41 17.60
C VAL A 69 -3.42 -5.54 16.56
N LEU A 70 -2.47 -6.46 16.63
CA LEU A 70 -2.39 -7.57 15.68
C LEU A 70 -3.68 -8.42 15.68
N LYS A 71 -4.23 -8.75 16.85
CA LYS A 71 -5.50 -9.49 16.97
C LYS A 71 -6.69 -8.71 16.40
N MET A 72 -6.69 -7.39 16.48
CA MET A 72 -7.76 -6.57 15.93
C MET A 72 -7.82 -6.71 14.40
N TYR A 73 -6.65 -6.74 13.73
CA TYR A 73 -6.58 -6.94 12.27
C TYR A 73 -6.84 -8.39 11.82
N GLY A 74 -6.74 -9.36 12.71
CA GLY A 74 -7.00 -10.77 12.46
C GLY A 74 -5.73 -11.60 12.27
N ASP A 75 -5.91 -12.93 12.21
CA ASP A 75 -4.81 -13.89 12.20
C ASP A 75 -3.88 -13.79 10.98
N ASP A 76 -4.41 -13.29 9.87
CA ASP A 76 -3.66 -13.14 8.64
C ASP A 76 -2.77 -11.90 8.60
N VAL A 77 -2.84 -11.01 9.59
CA VAL A 77 -2.04 -9.77 9.64
C VAL A 77 -0.53 -10.02 9.63
N LYS A 78 -0.08 -11.15 10.18
CA LYS A 78 1.33 -11.56 10.19
C LYS A 78 1.80 -12.20 8.89
N LYS A 79 0.89 -12.46 7.93
CA LYS A 79 1.19 -13.06 6.64
C LYS A 79 1.37 -11.97 5.57
N PRO A 80 2.57 -11.77 5.02
CA PRO A 80 2.80 -10.75 4.00
C PRO A 80 1.92 -10.97 2.76
N GLY A 81 1.37 -9.87 2.24
CA GLY A 81 0.53 -9.89 1.03
C GLY A 81 -0.94 -10.19 1.28
N THR A 82 -1.37 -10.49 2.50
CA THR A 82 -2.79 -10.57 2.85
C THR A 82 -3.41 -9.19 2.96
N PHE A 83 -4.72 -9.10 2.80
CA PHE A 83 -5.43 -7.83 2.95
C PHE A 83 -5.29 -7.26 4.38
N ALA A 84 -5.30 -8.11 5.39
CA ALA A 84 -5.07 -7.72 6.78
C ALA A 84 -3.69 -7.09 7.00
N ALA A 85 -2.63 -7.71 6.46
CA ALA A 85 -1.28 -7.14 6.50
C ALA A 85 -1.20 -5.79 5.77
N ASN A 86 -1.86 -5.69 4.61
CA ASN A 86 -1.90 -4.45 3.83
C ASN A 86 -2.66 -3.33 4.56
N CYS A 87 -3.76 -3.64 5.26
CA CYS A 87 -4.49 -2.69 6.08
C CYS A 87 -3.63 -2.15 7.23
N LEU A 88 -2.90 -3.01 7.94
CA LEU A 88 -1.98 -2.58 8.98
C LEU A 88 -0.86 -1.70 8.41
N GLN A 89 -0.30 -2.06 7.27
CA GLN A 89 0.71 -1.23 6.59
C GLN A 89 0.15 0.13 6.16
N ALA A 90 -1.11 0.18 5.69
CA ALA A 90 -1.76 1.43 5.33
C ALA A 90 -1.85 2.39 6.52
N ARG A 91 -2.25 1.89 7.71
CA ARG A 91 -2.25 2.70 8.93
C ARG A 91 -0.84 3.22 9.26
N ARG A 92 0.19 2.36 9.18
CA ARG A 92 1.59 2.73 9.46
C ARG A 92 2.14 3.76 8.46
N LEU A 93 1.71 3.69 7.21
CA LEU A 93 2.02 4.69 6.19
C LEU A 93 1.34 6.04 6.50
N ALA A 94 0.06 6.00 6.90
CA ALA A 94 -0.68 7.19 7.28
C ALA A 94 -0.03 7.90 8.49
N GLU A 95 0.42 7.16 9.51
CA GLU A 95 1.17 7.69 10.64
C GLU A 95 2.46 8.43 10.24
N ARG A 96 3.04 8.06 9.09
CA ARG A 96 4.23 8.71 8.52
C ARG A 96 3.91 9.83 7.55
N GLY A 97 2.65 10.24 7.46
CA GLY A 97 2.21 11.37 6.64
C GLY A 97 2.05 11.04 5.15
N VAL A 98 1.95 9.75 4.77
CA VAL A 98 1.60 9.39 3.39
C VAL A 98 0.14 9.76 3.14
N ARG A 99 -0.09 10.69 2.21
CA ARG A 99 -1.40 11.30 1.99
C ARG A 99 -2.36 10.45 1.16
N PHE A 100 -1.85 9.66 0.22
CA PHE A 100 -2.66 8.81 -0.65
C PHE A 100 -2.20 7.37 -0.53
N ILE A 101 -3.09 6.50 -0.07
CA ILE A 101 -2.84 5.08 0.11
C ILE A 101 -3.97 4.33 -0.56
N GLN A 102 -3.66 3.43 -1.47
CA GLN A 102 -4.63 2.59 -2.15
C GLN A 102 -4.39 1.13 -1.78
N LEU A 103 -5.45 0.48 -1.33
CA LEU A 103 -5.50 -0.94 -1.05
C LEU A 103 -6.37 -1.61 -2.11
N TYR A 104 -5.86 -2.67 -2.70
CA TYR A 104 -6.59 -3.47 -3.67
C TYR A 104 -6.84 -4.87 -3.13
N HIS A 105 -8.06 -5.34 -3.33
CA HIS A 105 -8.45 -6.71 -3.02
C HIS A 105 -9.13 -7.30 -4.25
N PRO A 106 -8.56 -8.37 -4.86
CA PRO A 106 -9.09 -8.98 -6.06
C PRO A 106 -10.24 -9.95 -5.75
N GLY A 107 -10.91 -10.44 -6.79
CA GLY A 107 -11.83 -11.57 -6.69
C GLY A 107 -13.28 -11.20 -6.40
N TRP A 108 -13.69 -9.95 -6.60
CA TRP A 108 -15.08 -9.49 -6.43
C TRP A 108 -15.95 -9.69 -7.67
N ASP A 109 -15.35 -10.04 -8.81
CA ASP A 109 -16.04 -10.30 -10.04
C ASP A 109 -16.42 -11.79 -10.16
N GLN A 110 -17.51 -12.17 -9.52
CA GLN A 110 -18.04 -13.53 -9.54
C GLN A 110 -19.02 -13.70 -10.71
N HIS A 111 -18.74 -14.65 -11.59
CA HIS A 111 -19.60 -15.05 -12.70
C HIS A 111 -20.39 -16.33 -12.42
N GLY A 112 -20.29 -16.88 -11.23
CA GLY A 112 -21.00 -18.08 -10.77
C GLY A 112 -20.68 -18.35 -9.30
N GLY A 113 -21.62 -19.00 -8.60
CA GLY A 113 -21.42 -19.34 -7.19
C GLY A 113 -21.29 -18.13 -6.26
N LEU A 114 -21.92 -16.99 -6.60
CA LEU A 114 -21.85 -15.73 -5.88
C LEU A 114 -21.95 -15.87 -4.35
N PRO A 115 -22.89 -16.65 -3.77
CA PRO A 115 -22.99 -16.75 -2.31
C PRO A 115 -21.72 -17.28 -1.65
N GLY A 116 -21.06 -18.24 -2.26
CA GLY A 116 -19.79 -18.79 -1.78
C GLY A 116 -18.62 -17.83 -1.98
N GLY A 117 -18.51 -17.28 -3.17
CA GLY A 117 -17.49 -16.27 -3.51
C GLY A 117 -17.56 -15.06 -2.58
N LEU A 118 -18.73 -14.48 -2.42
CA LEU A 118 -18.95 -13.33 -1.55
C LEU A 118 -18.56 -13.59 -0.09
N ARG A 119 -18.94 -14.75 0.47
CA ARG A 119 -18.54 -15.10 1.84
C ARG A 119 -17.03 -15.17 2.00
N ASN A 120 -16.31 -15.67 1.00
CA ASN A 120 -14.86 -15.74 1.05
C ASN A 120 -14.25 -14.33 1.01
N GLN A 121 -14.72 -13.48 0.10
CA GLN A 121 -14.25 -12.10 0.01
C GLN A 121 -14.49 -11.32 1.30
N CYS A 122 -15.70 -11.43 1.87
CA CYS A 122 -16.02 -10.79 3.15
C CYS A 122 -15.13 -11.31 4.29
N ARG A 123 -14.88 -12.63 4.34
CA ARG A 123 -14.01 -13.21 5.38
C ARG A 123 -12.59 -12.63 5.31
N GLU A 124 -12.08 -12.37 4.12
CA GLU A 124 -10.73 -11.82 3.94
C GLU A 124 -10.65 -10.32 4.25
N THR A 125 -11.76 -9.58 4.09
CA THR A 125 -11.73 -8.12 4.11
C THR A 125 -12.41 -7.48 5.30
N ASP A 126 -13.49 -8.03 5.84
CA ASP A 126 -14.37 -7.35 6.81
C ASP A 126 -13.63 -6.99 8.10
N GLN A 127 -12.96 -7.96 8.71
CA GLN A 127 -12.27 -7.73 9.98
C GLN A 127 -11.15 -6.71 9.82
N ALA A 128 -10.35 -6.82 8.78
CA ALA A 128 -9.21 -5.95 8.55
C ALA A 128 -9.63 -4.51 8.22
N SER A 129 -10.72 -4.35 7.46
CA SER A 129 -11.28 -3.02 7.16
C SER A 129 -11.84 -2.34 8.41
N ALA A 130 -12.59 -3.08 9.21
CA ALA A 130 -13.11 -2.58 10.48
C ALA A 130 -11.98 -2.24 11.46
N ALA A 131 -10.91 -3.04 11.47
CA ALA A 131 -9.72 -2.81 12.27
C ALA A 131 -8.99 -1.53 11.87
N LEU A 132 -8.83 -1.30 10.56
CA LEU A 132 -8.19 -0.08 10.05
C LEU A 132 -8.90 1.17 10.54
N VAL A 133 -10.23 1.23 10.40
CA VAL A 133 -11.03 2.38 10.86
C VAL A 133 -10.96 2.55 12.38
N LYS A 134 -11.04 1.44 13.12
CA LYS A 134 -10.91 1.45 14.58
C LYS A 134 -9.53 1.92 15.05
N ASP A 135 -8.47 1.45 14.41
CA ASP A 135 -7.10 1.80 14.78
C ASP A 135 -6.82 3.29 14.49
N LEU A 136 -7.25 3.80 13.34
CA LEU A 136 -7.20 5.22 13.02
C LEU A 136 -7.95 6.06 14.07
N LYS A 137 -9.14 5.62 14.47
CA LYS A 137 -9.93 6.30 15.51
C LYS A 137 -9.22 6.28 16.86
N ASN A 138 -8.73 5.12 17.29
CA ASN A 138 -8.03 4.97 18.58
C ASN A 138 -6.76 5.82 18.68
N ARG A 139 -6.15 6.14 17.55
CA ARG A 139 -4.96 6.99 17.45
C ARG A 139 -5.27 8.46 17.23
N GLY A 140 -6.54 8.85 17.16
CA GLY A 140 -6.95 10.23 16.87
C GLY A 140 -6.67 10.69 15.46
N MET A 141 -6.46 9.74 14.52
CA MET A 141 -6.13 10.04 13.12
C MET A 141 -7.35 10.06 12.21
N LEU A 142 -8.49 9.53 12.65
CA LEU A 142 -9.67 9.35 11.80
C LEU A 142 -10.30 10.69 11.37
N ASP A 143 -10.18 11.72 12.19
CA ASP A 143 -10.73 13.05 11.88
C ASP A 143 -10.00 13.74 10.72
N ASP A 144 -8.72 13.38 10.51
CA ASP A 144 -7.87 13.90 9.43
C ASP A 144 -7.67 12.88 8.29
N THR A 145 -8.36 11.72 8.34
CA THR A 145 -8.19 10.65 7.36
C THR A 145 -9.52 10.26 6.74
N LEU A 146 -9.69 10.52 5.44
CA LEU A 146 -10.83 10.02 4.69
C LEU A 146 -10.58 8.56 4.28
N VAL A 147 -11.43 7.66 4.75
CA VAL A 147 -11.42 6.25 4.36
C VAL A 147 -12.55 6.00 3.37
N ILE A 148 -12.22 5.58 2.16
CA ILE A 148 -13.18 5.27 1.11
C ILE A 148 -13.15 3.77 0.87
N TRP A 149 -14.32 3.15 0.91
CA TRP A 149 -14.55 1.78 0.49
C TRP A 149 -15.44 1.79 -0.75
N GLY A 150 -15.02 1.12 -1.79
CA GLY A 150 -15.81 1.06 -3.02
C GLY A 150 -15.27 0.05 -4.01
N GLY A 151 -16.07 -0.24 -5.01
CA GLY A 151 -15.65 -0.86 -6.26
C GLY A 151 -15.46 0.19 -7.34
N GLU A 152 -14.92 -0.22 -8.48
CA GLU A 152 -14.68 0.65 -9.64
C GLU A 152 -15.98 1.06 -10.34
N PHE A 153 -17.02 0.22 -10.25
CA PHE A 153 -18.38 0.48 -10.73
C PHE A 153 -19.38 -0.29 -9.85
N GLY A 154 -20.67 -0.01 -10.05
CA GLY A 154 -21.72 -0.70 -9.32
C GLY A 154 -21.97 -2.12 -9.84
N ARG A 155 -22.90 -2.81 -9.20
CA ARG A 155 -23.37 -4.13 -9.60
C ARG A 155 -24.77 -4.03 -10.17
N THR A 156 -25.03 -4.76 -11.25
CA THR A 156 -26.38 -4.90 -11.77
C THR A 156 -27.21 -5.82 -10.91
N ASN A 157 -28.53 -5.64 -10.91
CA ASN A 157 -29.48 -6.53 -10.27
C ASN A 157 -29.92 -7.70 -11.15
N TYR A 158 -29.21 -7.91 -12.27
CA TYR A 158 -29.49 -9.00 -13.20
C TYR A 158 -28.62 -10.20 -12.89
N CYS A 159 -29.18 -11.39 -13.12
CA CYS A 159 -28.48 -12.65 -13.09
C CYS A 159 -27.87 -12.95 -14.46
N GLN A 160 -26.63 -13.41 -14.50
CA GLN A 160 -26.03 -13.96 -15.68
C GLN A 160 -26.46 -15.44 -15.82
N GLY A 161 -27.33 -15.72 -16.82
CA GLY A 161 -27.88 -17.05 -17.01
C GLY A 161 -29.21 -17.29 -16.29
N THR A 162 -29.52 -18.52 -15.95
CA THR A 162 -30.76 -18.89 -15.30
C THR A 162 -30.63 -18.82 -13.77
N LEU A 163 -31.52 -18.08 -13.11
CA LEU A 163 -31.62 -18.06 -11.67
C LEU A 163 -31.85 -19.44 -11.10
N GLN A 164 -31.01 -19.85 -10.17
CA GLN A 164 -31.14 -21.08 -9.41
C GLN A 164 -31.20 -20.74 -7.91
N LYS A 165 -31.77 -21.62 -7.10
CA LYS A 165 -32.00 -21.39 -5.67
C LYS A 165 -30.74 -20.97 -4.89
N ASP A 166 -29.57 -21.43 -5.30
CA ASP A 166 -28.28 -21.18 -4.63
C ASP A 166 -27.24 -20.54 -5.57
N ASN A 167 -27.66 -20.06 -6.74
CA ASN A 167 -26.78 -19.40 -7.70
C ASN A 167 -27.50 -18.18 -8.29
N PHE A 168 -27.08 -17.03 -7.89
CA PHE A 168 -27.68 -15.74 -8.30
C PHE A 168 -26.86 -14.98 -9.35
N GLY A 169 -25.93 -15.64 -10.03
CA GLY A 169 -25.12 -15.03 -11.08
C GLY A 169 -23.68 -15.46 -11.07
#